data_937fc889715ea53bdf26c7691623f203
#
_entry.id   937fc889715ea53bdf26c7691623f203
#
_cell.length_a   1.000
_cell.length_b   1.000
_cell.length_c   1.000
_cell.angle_alpha   90.00
_cell.angle_beta   90.00
_cell.angle_gamma   90.00
#
_symmetry.space_group_name_H-M   'P 1'
#
loop_
_entity.id
_entity.type
_entity.pdbx_description
1 polymer ?
#
loop_
_entity_poly.entity_id
_entity_poly.type
_entity_poly.pdbx_seq_one_letter_code
_entity_poly.pdbx_strand_id
1 'polypeptide(L)'
;MKKTLIALAVAASAAVSGSAMAWDHAGTGGTFNMSGTLSRVEKTIPWAVEIGASVTALDISVKPDQKIVPVLLTKDVPILGIRSNVTGFVGEKGIAPRIDYNKAVDVDYMEKGLLPGKINVTSSDGKKIGTLSFAMQVASQVSEVTGNGDLSLVQNNYMLFAGSEGKGFFGGVAKKKDGVWSDAAAYSWATHLFSGIADSWNPKISYKAGDVGETSFGDGDCIYRSYYASGLSKDIPMELTLDQTMTSATPVQWKASLPIIISYM
;
A
#
# COMPACT_ATOMS: atom_id res chain seq x y z
N MET A 1 28.59 16.17 -8.99
CA MET A 1 28.11 16.00 -10.39
C MET A 1 26.71 16.57 -10.45
N LYS A 2 26.53 17.65 -11.22
CA LYS A 2 25.28 18.42 -11.30
C LYS A 2 24.28 17.63 -12.14
N LYS A 3 23.18 17.19 -11.55
CA LYS A 3 22.05 16.64 -12.32
C LYS A 3 21.25 17.79 -12.87
N THR A 4 21.36 17.98 -14.16
CA THR A 4 20.61 18.96 -14.94
C THR A 4 19.16 18.50 -15.02
N LEU A 5 18.26 19.23 -14.36
CA LEU A 5 16.82 19.15 -14.60
C LEU A 5 16.56 19.71 -15.99
N ILE A 6 16.28 18.83 -16.95
CA ILE A 6 15.77 19.24 -18.26
C ILE A 6 14.27 19.51 -18.06
N ALA A 7 13.94 20.75 -17.77
CA ALA A 7 12.59 21.24 -17.96
C ALA A 7 12.36 21.32 -19.48
N LEU A 8 11.64 20.36 -20.02
CA LEU A 8 11.18 20.37 -21.40
C LEU A 8 10.03 21.38 -21.51
N ALA A 9 10.37 22.65 -21.68
CA ALA A 9 9.42 23.65 -22.11
C ALA A 9 9.07 23.35 -23.57
N VAL A 10 7.94 22.69 -23.81
CA VAL A 10 7.35 22.57 -25.12
C VAL A 10 6.80 23.96 -25.49
N ALA A 11 7.63 24.79 -26.06
CA ALA A 11 7.17 25.97 -26.75
C ALA A 11 6.41 25.50 -27.99
N ALA A 12 5.08 25.45 -27.90
CA ALA A 12 4.23 25.34 -29.08
C ALA A 12 4.37 26.61 -29.90
N SER A 13 5.38 26.67 -30.77
CA SER A 13 5.42 27.66 -31.83
C SER A 13 4.31 27.30 -32.82
N ALA A 14 3.15 27.87 -32.62
CA ALA A 14 2.15 27.93 -33.68
C ALA A 14 2.72 28.78 -34.80
N ALA A 15 3.38 28.14 -35.75
CA ALA A 15 3.69 28.81 -37.04
C ALA A 15 2.34 29.02 -37.74
N VAL A 16 1.72 30.14 -37.43
CA VAL A 16 0.63 30.64 -38.25
C VAL A 16 1.30 31.15 -39.52
N SER A 17 1.36 30.28 -40.53
CA SER A 17 1.62 30.74 -41.89
C SER A 17 0.43 31.62 -42.26
N GLY A 18 0.63 32.95 -42.10
CA GLY A 18 -0.36 33.93 -42.49
C GLY A 18 -0.52 33.91 -43.99
N SER A 19 -1.41 33.08 -44.51
CA SER A 19 -2.04 33.36 -45.79
C SER A 19 -2.97 34.56 -45.54
N ALA A 20 -2.69 35.67 -46.20
CA ALA A 20 -3.58 36.82 -46.18
C ALA A 20 -4.99 36.36 -46.57
N MET A 21 -5.92 36.41 -45.63
CA MET A 21 -7.32 36.09 -45.84
C MET A 21 -7.94 37.20 -46.69
N ALA A 22 -7.86 37.07 -47.99
CA ALA A 22 -8.62 37.92 -48.91
C ALA A 22 -10.06 37.37 -48.99
N TRP A 23 -11.03 38.26 -48.86
CA TRP A 23 -12.45 37.91 -49.10
C TRP A 23 -12.62 37.57 -50.59
N ASP A 24 -13.03 36.32 -50.85
CA ASP A 24 -13.33 35.89 -52.21
C ASP A 24 -14.80 36.08 -52.53
N HIS A 25 -15.08 36.86 -53.63
CA HIS A 25 -16.43 37.03 -54.16
C HIS A 25 -16.89 35.71 -54.79
N ALA A 26 -17.97 35.14 -54.28
CA ALA A 26 -18.54 33.84 -54.67
C ALA A 26 -17.73 32.61 -54.24
N GLY A 27 -16.98 32.71 -53.15
CA GLY A 27 -16.28 31.60 -52.54
C GLY A 27 -17.22 30.44 -52.16
N THR A 28 -16.87 29.22 -52.56
CA THR A 28 -17.69 28.00 -52.34
C THR A 28 -17.36 27.26 -51.05
N GLY A 29 -16.54 27.86 -50.20
CA GLY A 29 -16.08 27.26 -48.98
C GLY A 29 -14.69 26.61 -49.04
N GLY A 30 -14.20 26.09 -47.96
CA GLY A 30 -12.89 25.46 -47.84
C GLY A 30 -12.79 24.59 -46.60
N THR A 31 -11.63 23.96 -46.41
CA THR A 31 -11.36 23.12 -45.24
C THR A 31 -10.44 23.90 -44.25
N PHE A 32 -10.89 24.04 -43.03
CA PHE A 32 -10.04 24.53 -41.94
C PHE A 32 -9.45 23.34 -41.21
N ASN A 33 -8.13 23.24 -41.17
CA ASN A 33 -7.42 22.13 -40.53
C ASN A 33 -6.74 22.63 -39.26
N MET A 34 -6.88 21.83 -38.20
CA MET A 34 -6.12 22.00 -36.97
C MET A 34 -5.37 20.69 -36.67
N SER A 35 -4.13 20.82 -36.23
CA SER A 35 -3.30 19.68 -35.83
C SER A 35 -2.51 20.02 -34.57
N GLY A 36 -2.21 19.03 -33.79
CA GLY A 36 -1.42 19.17 -32.57
C GLY A 36 -0.96 17.79 -32.08
N THR A 37 -0.10 17.79 -31.10
CA THR A 37 0.41 16.58 -30.47
C THR A 37 -0.28 16.41 -29.12
N LEU A 38 -0.80 15.22 -28.83
CA LEU A 38 -1.27 14.79 -27.52
C LEU A 38 -0.16 13.99 -26.86
N SER A 39 0.36 14.48 -25.74
CA SER A 39 1.35 13.76 -24.94
C SER A 39 0.76 13.44 -23.57
N ARG A 40 0.93 12.18 -23.12
CA ARG A 40 0.56 11.79 -21.77
C ARG A 40 1.64 12.28 -20.79
N VAL A 41 1.24 13.01 -19.78
CA VAL A 41 2.11 13.32 -18.64
C VAL A 41 2.05 12.12 -17.69
N GLU A 42 3.20 11.52 -17.40
CA GLU A 42 3.29 10.46 -16.39
C GLU A 42 3.28 11.08 -14.99
N LYS A 43 2.44 10.50 -14.12
CA LYS A 43 2.39 10.89 -12.71
C LYS A 43 3.62 10.35 -11.98
N THR A 44 4.19 11.20 -11.14
CA THR A 44 5.20 10.75 -10.19
C THR A 44 4.53 10.14 -8.99
N ILE A 45 4.75 8.85 -8.79
CA ILE A 45 4.23 8.12 -7.63
C ILE A 45 5.19 8.33 -6.45
N PRO A 46 4.74 8.94 -5.33
CA PRO A 46 5.62 9.33 -4.22
C PRO A 46 5.92 8.20 -3.23
N TRP A 47 5.57 6.97 -3.57
CA TRP A 47 5.63 5.82 -2.68
C TRP A 47 6.82 4.92 -2.99
N ALA A 48 7.54 4.51 -1.94
CA ALA A 48 8.46 3.40 -1.96
C ALA A 48 7.81 2.18 -1.31
N VAL A 49 8.05 1.00 -1.88
CA VAL A 49 7.46 -0.26 -1.46
C VAL A 49 8.55 -1.26 -1.15
N GLU A 50 8.40 -1.98 -0.05
CA GLU A 50 9.28 -3.08 0.35
C GLU A 50 8.42 -4.31 0.69
N ILE A 51 8.79 -5.44 0.10
CA ILE A 51 8.20 -6.75 0.42
C ILE A 51 9.15 -7.50 1.34
N GLY A 52 8.61 -8.06 2.40
CA GLY A 52 9.37 -8.86 3.36
C GLY A 52 10.01 -10.10 2.73
N ALA A 53 11.11 -10.54 3.31
CA ALA A 53 11.79 -11.74 2.85
C ALA A 53 10.95 -13.00 3.09
N SER A 54 11.07 -13.98 2.21
CA SER A 54 10.43 -15.28 2.38
C SER A 54 10.87 -15.97 3.66
N VAL A 55 9.92 -16.60 4.35
CA VAL A 55 10.19 -17.44 5.51
C VAL A 55 10.38 -18.87 5.04
N THR A 56 11.53 -19.45 5.38
CA THR A 56 11.88 -20.84 5.08
C THR A 56 12.10 -21.60 6.38
N ALA A 57 12.12 -22.91 6.32
CA ALA A 57 12.37 -23.80 7.47
C ALA A 57 11.33 -23.65 8.61
N LEU A 58 10.05 -23.50 8.22
CA LEU A 58 8.92 -23.66 9.15
C LEU A 58 8.57 -25.15 9.26
N ASP A 59 9.39 -25.91 10.00
CA ASP A 59 9.16 -27.31 10.19
C ASP A 59 8.05 -27.53 11.23
N ILE A 60 7.06 -28.33 10.88
CA ILE A 60 5.88 -28.58 11.71
C ILE A 60 5.78 -30.09 11.99
N SER A 61 5.64 -30.45 13.25
CA SER A 61 5.37 -31.84 13.65
C SER A 61 3.86 -32.05 13.80
N VAL A 62 3.33 -33.02 13.08
CA VAL A 62 1.91 -33.38 13.08
C VAL A 62 1.74 -34.73 13.76
N LYS A 63 0.86 -34.83 14.78
CA LYS A 63 0.53 -36.08 15.43
C LYS A 63 -0.41 -36.92 14.53
N PRO A 64 -0.43 -38.25 14.68
CA PRO A 64 -1.45 -39.07 14.03
C PRO A 64 -2.84 -38.52 14.30
N ASP A 65 -3.70 -38.51 13.29
CA ASP A 65 -5.11 -38.05 13.34
C ASP A 65 -5.30 -36.55 13.62
N GLN A 66 -4.21 -35.78 13.77
CA GLN A 66 -4.28 -34.33 13.96
C GLN A 66 -4.58 -33.64 12.62
N LYS A 67 -5.65 -32.82 12.58
CA LYS A 67 -6.00 -31.98 11.42
C LYS A 67 -5.66 -30.52 11.61
N ILE A 68 -5.69 -30.03 12.83
CA ILE A 68 -5.45 -28.63 13.17
C ILE A 68 -4.11 -28.56 13.89
N VAL A 69 -3.17 -27.82 13.31
CA VAL A 69 -1.79 -27.76 13.77
C VAL A 69 -1.38 -26.31 13.97
N PRO A 70 -0.95 -25.91 15.19
CA PRO A 70 -0.43 -24.57 15.40
C PRO A 70 0.91 -24.40 14.67
N VAL A 71 1.09 -23.25 14.02
CA VAL A 71 2.33 -22.85 13.37
C VAL A 71 2.88 -21.64 14.09
N LEU A 72 4.00 -21.82 14.77
CA LEU A 72 4.63 -20.79 15.60
C LEU A 72 5.81 -20.17 14.87
N LEU A 73 5.89 -18.87 14.93
CA LEU A 73 7.04 -18.12 14.44
C LEU A 73 8.06 -17.91 15.57
N THR A 74 9.33 -17.97 15.25
CA THR A 74 10.41 -17.67 16.21
C THR A 74 10.78 -16.20 16.28
N LYS A 75 10.38 -15.43 15.27
CA LYS A 75 10.59 -13.99 15.15
C LYS A 75 9.43 -13.36 14.38
N ASP A 76 9.28 -12.06 14.52
CA ASP A 76 8.34 -11.28 13.72
C ASP A 76 8.75 -11.29 12.24
N VAL A 77 7.77 -11.36 11.35
CA VAL A 77 7.98 -11.49 9.91
C VAL A 77 7.35 -10.30 9.19
N PRO A 78 8.17 -9.40 8.59
CA PRO A 78 7.65 -8.35 7.75
C PRO A 78 6.97 -8.93 6.50
N ILE A 79 5.83 -8.34 6.09
CA ILE A 79 5.09 -8.74 4.88
C ILE A 79 5.15 -7.63 3.85
N LEU A 80 4.65 -6.44 4.17
CA LEU A 80 4.58 -5.31 3.25
C LEU A 80 4.82 -4.00 3.99
N GLY A 81 5.81 -3.23 3.52
CA GLY A 81 6.05 -1.85 3.89
C GLY A 81 5.80 -0.91 2.72
N ILE A 82 5.09 0.19 2.94
CA ILE A 82 4.93 1.29 1.99
C ILE A 82 5.24 2.58 2.74
N ARG A 83 6.05 3.45 2.16
CA ARG A 83 6.33 4.77 2.73
C ARG A 83 6.37 5.85 1.68
N SER A 84 6.03 7.07 2.07
CA SER A 84 6.23 8.25 1.24
C SER A 84 7.71 8.70 1.23
N ASN A 85 8.02 9.67 0.38
CA ASN A 85 9.31 10.36 0.43
C ASN A 85 9.56 10.99 1.79
N VAL A 86 10.84 11.11 2.19
CA VAL A 86 11.25 11.69 3.49
C VAL A 86 10.77 13.13 3.67
N THR A 87 10.79 13.92 2.60
CA THR A 87 10.29 15.31 2.61
C THR A 87 8.77 15.42 2.58
N GLY A 88 8.06 14.32 2.36
CA GLY A 88 6.65 14.31 2.04
C GLY A 88 6.37 14.62 0.57
N PHE A 89 5.09 14.74 0.23
CA PHE A 89 4.65 15.05 -1.13
C PHE A 89 3.39 15.93 -1.08
N VAL A 90 3.22 16.76 -2.09
CA VAL A 90 1.98 17.52 -2.30
C VAL A 90 0.91 16.57 -2.80
N GLY A 91 -0.30 16.68 -2.26
CA GLY A 91 -1.41 15.83 -2.63
C GLY A 91 -1.79 15.95 -4.11
N GLU A 92 -2.13 14.81 -4.71
CA GLU A 92 -2.59 14.71 -6.09
C GLU A 92 -3.59 13.57 -6.24
N LYS A 93 -4.65 13.78 -7.01
CA LYS A 93 -5.62 12.71 -7.28
C LYS A 93 -4.97 11.53 -8.02
N GLY A 94 -5.31 10.32 -7.64
CA GLY A 94 -4.85 9.11 -8.33
C GLY A 94 -3.46 8.62 -7.90
N ILE A 95 -2.99 8.97 -6.70
CA ILE A 95 -1.74 8.49 -6.12
C ILE A 95 -1.94 7.66 -4.84
N ALA A 96 -3.18 7.55 -4.34
CA ALA A 96 -3.46 6.78 -3.14
C ALA A 96 -3.15 5.29 -3.37
N PRO A 97 -2.31 4.64 -2.53
CA PRO A 97 -2.03 3.22 -2.66
C PRO A 97 -3.28 2.39 -2.36
N ARG A 98 -3.56 1.44 -3.23
CA ARG A 98 -4.50 0.35 -3.02
C ARG A 98 -3.71 -0.94 -2.89
N ILE A 99 -4.03 -1.74 -1.88
CA ILE A 99 -3.39 -3.03 -1.60
C ILE A 99 -4.40 -4.13 -1.88
N ASP A 100 -4.01 -5.11 -2.69
CA ASP A 100 -4.85 -6.27 -2.99
C ASP A 100 -4.07 -7.55 -2.66
N TYR A 101 -4.57 -8.30 -1.69
CA TYR A 101 -4.05 -9.60 -1.29
C TYR A 101 -4.77 -10.75 -1.99
N ASN A 102 -5.43 -10.48 -3.11
CA ASN A 102 -6.16 -11.47 -3.92
C ASN A 102 -7.14 -12.31 -3.06
N LYS A 103 -7.96 -11.64 -2.25
CA LYS A 103 -8.95 -12.25 -1.34
C LYS A 103 -8.36 -13.14 -0.23
N ALA A 104 -7.05 -13.13 -0.04
CA ALA A 104 -6.41 -13.89 1.04
C ALA A 104 -6.64 -13.31 2.42
N VAL A 105 -7.04 -12.03 2.52
CA VAL A 105 -7.34 -11.34 3.78
C VAL A 105 -8.74 -10.75 3.76
N ASP A 106 -9.29 -10.50 4.94
CA ASP A 106 -10.62 -9.92 5.10
C ASP A 106 -10.58 -8.66 5.97
N VAL A 107 -10.53 -7.50 5.31
CA VAL A 107 -10.48 -6.19 5.96
C VAL A 107 -11.79 -5.81 6.68
N ASP A 108 -12.90 -6.49 6.37
CA ASP A 108 -14.19 -6.27 7.04
C ASP A 108 -14.18 -6.82 8.47
N TYR A 109 -13.33 -7.82 8.73
CA TYR A 109 -13.13 -8.42 10.05
C TYR A 109 -11.82 -7.98 10.72
N MET A 110 -11.20 -6.93 10.23
CA MET A 110 -10.03 -6.37 10.89
C MET A 110 -10.42 -5.72 12.23
N GLU A 111 -9.74 -6.12 13.30
CA GLU A 111 -9.99 -5.62 14.66
C GLU A 111 -8.67 -5.20 15.31
N LYS A 112 -8.62 -3.95 15.81
CA LYS A 112 -7.45 -3.40 16.53
C LYS A 112 -6.11 -3.65 15.83
N GLY A 113 -6.10 -3.50 14.51
CA GLY A 113 -4.91 -3.70 13.69
C GLY A 113 -4.62 -5.16 13.33
N LEU A 114 -5.42 -6.12 13.76
CA LEU A 114 -5.29 -7.52 13.38
C LEU A 114 -6.15 -7.81 12.15
N LEU A 115 -5.49 -8.07 11.05
CA LEU A 115 -6.10 -8.38 9.75
C LEU A 115 -6.09 -9.89 9.54
N PRO A 116 -7.26 -10.56 9.64
CA PRO A 116 -7.35 -12.00 9.45
C PRO A 116 -7.17 -12.39 7.99
N GLY A 117 -6.53 -13.54 7.78
CA GLY A 117 -6.29 -14.06 6.45
C GLY A 117 -6.23 -15.58 6.40
N LYS A 118 -6.40 -16.10 5.16
CA LYS A 118 -6.30 -17.53 4.86
C LYS A 118 -5.65 -17.73 3.51
N ILE A 119 -4.69 -18.65 3.43
CA ILE A 119 -4.02 -19.04 2.20
C ILE A 119 -3.97 -20.55 2.06
N ASN A 120 -3.98 -21.01 0.82
CA ASN A 120 -3.85 -22.44 0.55
C ASN A 120 -2.40 -22.90 0.82
N VAL A 121 -2.30 -24.08 1.40
CA VAL A 121 -1.04 -24.79 1.57
C VAL A 121 -0.98 -25.90 0.55
N THR A 122 0.12 -25.97 -0.18
CA THR A 122 0.36 -26.97 -1.23
C THR A 122 1.62 -27.76 -0.95
N SER A 123 1.63 -29.02 -1.33
CA SER A 123 2.82 -29.87 -1.37
C SER A 123 3.74 -29.50 -2.55
N SER A 124 4.91 -30.10 -2.59
CA SER A 124 5.92 -29.83 -3.63
C SER A 124 5.43 -30.11 -5.06
N ASP A 125 4.52 -31.07 -5.23
CA ASP A 125 3.85 -31.41 -6.50
C ASP A 125 2.68 -30.45 -6.88
N GLY A 126 2.44 -29.42 -6.04
CA GLY A 126 1.41 -28.40 -6.27
C GLY A 126 0.01 -28.80 -5.81
N LYS A 127 -0.19 -29.99 -5.22
CA LYS A 127 -1.49 -30.42 -4.70
C LYS A 127 -1.80 -29.65 -3.41
N LYS A 128 -3.03 -29.12 -3.31
CA LYS A 128 -3.51 -28.53 -2.06
C LYS A 128 -3.60 -29.61 -0.98
N ILE A 129 -3.01 -29.33 0.20
CA ILE A 129 -2.99 -30.23 1.34
C ILE A 129 -3.63 -29.62 2.60
N GLY A 130 -3.96 -28.32 2.56
CA GLY A 130 -4.58 -27.66 3.69
C GLY A 130 -4.76 -26.17 3.47
N THR A 131 -5.11 -25.49 4.55
CA THR A 131 -5.28 -24.04 4.59
C THR A 131 -4.57 -23.49 5.83
N LEU A 132 -3.76 -22.45 5.64
CA LEU A 132 -3.10 -21.71 6.72
C LEU A 132 -3.94 -20.48 7.04
N SER A 133 -4.47 -20.41 8.26
CA SER A 133 -5.15 -19.24 8.82
C SER A 133 -4.13 -18.42 9.62
N PHE A 134 -4.16 -17.10 9.48
CA PHE A 134 -3.25 -16.20 10.17
C PHE A 134 -3.94 -14.86 10.47
N ALA A 135 -3.33 -14.06 11.32
CA ALA A 135 -3.68 -12.66 11.48
C ALA A 135 -2.40 -11.80 11.33
N MET A 136 -2.42 -10.86 10.40
CA MET A 136 -1.35 -9.88 10.27
C MET A 136 -1.61 -8.69 11.20
N GLN A 137 -0.57 -8.21 11.87
CA GLN A 137 -0.63 -6.89 12.48
C GLN A 137 -0.37 -5.82 11.42
N VAL A 138 -1.20 -4.79 11.44
CA VAL A 138 -1.15 -3.67 10.48
C VAL A 138 -1.04 -2.37 11.24
N ALA A 139 -0.08 -1.54 10.85
CA ALA A 139 0.10 -0.17 11.31
C ALA A 139 0.17 0.78 10.12
N SER A 140 -0.55 1.88 10.18
CA SER A 140 -0.51 2.92 9.14
C SER A 140 -0.78 4.27 9.76
N GLN A 141 0.03 5.26 9.40
CA GLN A 141 -0.08 6.62 9.93
C GLN A 141 0.10 7.64 8.81
N VAL A 142 -0.53 8.78 8.98
CA VAL A 142 -0.37 9.94 8.12
C VAL A 142 -0.08 11.18 8.96
N SER A 143 0.78 12.02 8.43
CA SER A 143 0.97 13.40 8.82
C SER A 143 0.54 14.27 7.65
N GLU A 144 -0.35 15.18 7.91
CA GLU A 144 -0.96 16.09 6.95
C GLU A 144 -0.70 17.53 7.40
N VAL A 145 -0.07 18.32 6.53
CA VAL A 145 0.24 19.74 6.78
C VAL A 145 -0.50 20.56 5.75
N THR A 146 -1.42 21.41 6.21
CA THR A 146 -2.20 22.31 5.36
C THR A 146 -1.56 23.69 5.32
N GLY A 147 -1.55 24.37 4.18
CA GLY A 147 -1.11 25.76 4.06
C GLY A 147 0.27 25.95 3.42
N ASN A 148 0.39 25.68 2.12
CA ASN A 148 1.56 25.99 1.27
C ASN A 148 2.93 25.50 1.78
N GLY A 149 2.95 24.43 2.56
CA GLY A 149 4.21 23.82 3.00
C GLY A 149 4.92 24.53 4.16
N ASP A 150 4.34 25.52 4.76
CA ASP A 150 4.84 26.06 6.00
C ASP A 150 4.59 25.05 7.13
N LEU A 151 5.65 24.34 7.52
CA LEU A 151 5.63 23.30 8.54
C LEU A 151 5.28 23.84 9.95
N SER A 152 5.10 25.15 10.10
CA SER A 152 4.62 25.78 11.33
C SER A 152 3.08 25.82 11.41
N LEU A 153 2.39 25.48 10.33
CA LEU A 153 0.94 25.51 10.24
C LEU A 153 0.30 24.17 10.64
N VAL A 154 -1.01 24.15 10.72
CA VAL A 154 -1.82 23.06 11.28
C VAL A 154 -1.36 21.69 10.74
N GLN A 155 -0.87 20.87 11.64
CA GLN A 155 -0.47 19.52 11.36
C GLN A 155 -1.41 18.55 12.06
N ASN A 156 -2.01 17.68 11.26
CA ASN A 156 -2.83 16.57 11.73
C ASN A 156 -2.04 15.27 11.61
N ASN A 157 -1.96 14.52 12.71
CA ASN A 157 -1.39 13.18 12.75
C ASN A 157 -2.47 12.21 13.18
N TYR A 158 -2.71 11.19 12.38
CA TYR A 158 -3.72 10.18 12.69
C TYR A 158 -3.36 8.83 12.07
N MET A 159 -3.97 7.79 12.60
CA MET A 159 -3.92 6.46 12.01
C MET A 159 -4.98 6.28 10.96
N LEU A 160 -4.72 5.46 9.95
CA LEU A 160 -5.56 5.35 8.78
C LEU A 160 -6.51 4.16 8.84
N PHE A 161 -7.76 4.43 8.48
CA PHE A 161 -8.69 3.45 7.93
C PHE A 161 -9.05 3.84 6.50
N ALA A 162 -9.68 2.95 5.74
CA ALA A 162 -10.13 3.23 4.39
C ALA A 162 -11.50 2.61 4.16
N GLY A 163 -12.56 3.42 4.30
CA GLY A 163 -13.95 2.98 4.18
C GLY A 163 -14.39 2.68 2.74
N SER A 164 -13.68 3.19 1.74
CA SER A 164 -14.02 3.04 0.32
C SER A 164 -12.77 3.08 -0.57
N GLU A 165 -12.93 2.65 -1.81
CA GLU A 165 -11.90 2.81 -2.85
C GLU A 165 -11.51 4.28 -3.03
N GLY A 166 -10.25 4.53 -3.39
CA GLY A 166 -9.66 5.86 -3.50
C GLY A 166 -9.16 6.45 -2.18
N LYS A 167 -9.38 5.76 -1.04
CA LYS A 167 -8.74 6.10 0.24
C LYS A 167 -7.39 5.38 0.36
N GLY A 168 -6.45 6.02 1.04
CA GLY A 168 -5.09 5.51 1.20
C GLY A 168 -5.03 4.14 1.85
N PHE A 169 -4.25 3.25 1.24
CA PHE A 169 -4.05 1.86 1.66
C PHE A 169 -5.33 1.01 1.69
N PHE A 170 -6.37 1.40 0.92
CA PHE A 170 -7.59 0.60 0.79
C PHE A 170 -7.26 -0.85 0.45
N GLY A 171 -7.91 -1.78 1.15
CA GLY A 171 -7.67 -3.23 1.05
C GLY A 171 -6.54 -3.76 1.94
N GLY A 172 -5.72 -2.88 2.55
CA GLY A 172 -4.68 -3.25 3.52
C GLY A 172 -4.94 -2.75 4.94
N VAL A 173 -5.77 -1.72 5.11
CA VAL A 173 -6.18 -1.17 6.40
C VAL A 173 -7.65 -1.47 6.69
N ALA A 174 -8.07 -1.27 7.92
CA ALA A 174 -9.46 -1.46 8.33
C ALA A 174 -10.43 -0.58 7.52
N LYS A 175 -11.65 -1.05 7.29
CA LYS A 175 -12.72 -0.25 6.70
C LYS A 175 -13.42 0.68 7.69
N LYS A 176 -13.19 0.49 9.01
CA LYS A 176 -13.82 1.25 10.08
C LYS A 176 -12.79 1.68 11.11
N LYS A 177 -13.09 2.75 11.84
CA LYS A 177 -12.20 3.31 12.87
C LYS A 177 -11.82 2.33 13.98
N ASP A 178 -12.76 1.52 14.42
CA ASP A 178 -12.60 0.54 15.50
C ASP A 178 -11.69 -0.65 15.13
N GLY A 179 -11.53 -0.89 13.83
CA GLY A 179 -10.59 -1.89 13.33
C GLY A 179 -9.12 -1.45 13.35
N VAL A 180 -8.83 -0.16 13.54
CA VAL A 180 -7.46 0.38 13.50
C VAL A 180 -6.72 0.12 14.81
N TRP A 181 -5.43 -0.17 14.71
CA TRP A 181 -4.53 -0.17 15.86
C TRP A 181 -4.13 1.26 16.22
N SER A 182 -4.82 1.85 17.20
CA SER A 182 -4.78 3.29 17.48
C SER A 182 -3.93 3.68 18.68
N ASP A 183 -2.91 2.88 19.05
CA ASP A 183 -1.97 3.21 20.11
C ASP A 183 -0.54 3.44 19.60
N ALA A 184 0.33 3.93 20.48
CA ALA A 184 1.72 4.25 20.16
C ALA A 184 2.56 3.01 19.79
N ALA A 185 2.14 1.82 20.17
CA ALA A 185 2.85 0.59 19.84
C ALA A 185 2.83 0.28 18.34
N ALA A 186 1.82 0.77 17.61
CA ALA A 186 1.74 0.62 16.16
C ALA A 186 2.94 1.25 15.43
N TYR A 187 3.41 2.43 15.90
CA TYR A 187 4.62 3.05 15.37
C TYR A 187 5.87 2.19 15.64
N SER A 188 6.02 1.74 16.88
CA SER A 188 7.16 0.89 17.27
C SER A 188 7.18 -0.42 16.49
N TRP A 189 6.00 -1.01 16.26
CA TRP A 189 5.85 -2.20 15.42
C TRP A 189 6.30 -1.97 13.99
N ALA A 190 5.82 -0.90 13.35
CA ALA A 190 6.20 -0.58 11.97
C ALA A 190 7.70 -0.38 11.81
N THR A 191 8.34 0.35 12.72
CA THR A 191 9.79 0.61 12.70
C THR A 191 10.63 -0.63 13.03
N HIS A 192 10.09 -1.54 13.83
CA HIS A 192 10.71 -2.84 14.09
C HIS A 192 10.70 -3.73 12.85
N LEU A 193 9.60 -3.75 12.08
CA LEU A 193 9.48 -4.56 10.88
C LEU A 193 10.32 -4.05 9.71
N PHE A 194 10.30 -2.74 9.48
CA PHE A 194 10.93 -2.13 8.31
C PHE A 194 11.82 -0.96 8.73
N SER A 195 13.13 -1.13 8.58
CA SER A 195 14.08 -0.06 8.84
C SER A 195 13.80 1.14 7.94
N GLY A 196 13.70 2.32 8.55
CA GLY A 196 13.49 3.57 7.81
C GLY A 196 12.06 3.77 7.29
N ILE A 197 11.09 2.93 7.63
CA ILE A 197 9.69 3.13 7.21
C ILE A 197 9.12 4.46 7.72
N ALA A 198 9.56 4.87 8.87
CA ALA A 198 9.14 6.09 9.52
C ALA A 198 10.07 7.30 9.28
N ASP A 199 11.07 7.19 8.39
CA ASP A 199 11.96 8.32 8.08
C ASP A 199 11.18 9.51 7.48
N SER A 200 10.07 9.25 6.82
CA SER A 200 9.14 10.27 6.35
C SER A 200 8.20 10.80 7.45
N TRP A 201 8.12 10.12 8.58
CA TRP A 201 7.24 10.46 9.69
C TRP A 201 7.98 11.32 10.71
N ASN A 202 7.37 12.41 11.17
CA ASN A 202 7.95 13.25 12.21
C ASN A 202 7.27 13.00 13.57
N PRO A 203 7.88 12.19 14.46
CA PRO A 203 7.30 11.88 15.77
C PRO A 203 7.28 13.08 16.75
N LYS A 204 7.98 14.18 16.42
CA LYS A 204 7.99 15.40 17.26
C LYS A 204 6.69 16.17 17.24
N ILE A 205 5.80 15.83 16.32
CA ILE A 205 4.51 16.48 16.24
C ILE A 205 3.54 15.67 17.09
N SER A 206 2.87 16.36 17.99
CA SER A 206 1.95 15.76 18.97
C SER A 206 0.98 14.77 18.30
N TYR A 207 1.34 13.51 18.37
CA TYR A 207 0.41 12.43 18.09
C TYR A 207 -0.50 12.29 19.31
N LYS A 208 -1.78 12.49 19.12
CA LYS A 208 -2.76 12.15 20.12
C LYS A 208 -3.18 10.71 19.88
N ALA A 209 -2.79 9.82 20.79
CA ALA A 209 -3.21 8.43 20.71
C ALA A 209 -4.74 8.35 20.61
N GLY A 210 -5.22 7.61 19.60
CA GLY A 210 -6.65 7.47 19.33
C GLY A 210 -7.19 8.29 18.17
N ASP A 211 -6.40 9.22 17.59
CA ASP A 211 -6.83 9.92 16.39
C ASP A 211 -6.79 8.96 15.19
N VAL A 212 -7.95 8.75 14.57
CA VAL A 212 -8.13 7.83 13.44
C VAL A 212 -8.91 8.54 12.35
N GLY A 213 -8.41 8.52 11.13
CA GLY A 213 -9.00 9.19 9.98
C GLY A 213 -8.79 8.45 8.67
N GLU A 214 -9.26 9.03 7.59
CA GLU A 214 -9.02 8.55 6.22
C GLU A 214 -8.62 9.72 5.32
N THR A 215 -7.78 9.47 4.33
CA THR A 215 -7.40 10.46 3.31
C THR A 215 -7.30 9.80 1.95
N SER A 216 -7.51 10.56 0.89
CA SER A 216 -7.24 10.13 -0.49
C SER A 216 -5.87 10.58 -0.99
N PHE A 217 -5.10 11.32 -0.16
CA PHE A 217 -3.86 11.98 -0.57
C PHE A 217 -4.02 12.92 -1.78
N GLY A 218 -5.24 13.39 -2.03
CA GLY A 218 -5.59 14.11 -3.26
C GLY A 218 -5.69 15.63 -3.14
N ASP A 219 -5.48 16.20 -1.95
CA ASP A 219 -5.58 17.63 -1.72
C ASP A 219 -4.25 18.32 -2.06
N GLY A 220 -4.25 19.13 -3.14
CA GLY A 220 -3.08 19.86 -3.62
C GLY A 220 -2.57 20.98 -2.69
N ASP A 221 -3.35 21.37 -1.69
CA ASP A 221 -2.97 22.36 -0.68
C ASP A 221 -2.33 21.72 0.56
N CYS A 222 -2.23 20.38 0.57
CA CYS A 222 -1.67 19.61 1.67
C CYS A 222 -0.35 18.93 1.28
N ILE A 223 0.60 18.90 2.23
CA ILE A 223 1.78 18.04 2.19
C ILE A 223 1.52 16.83 3.08
N TYR A 224 1.67 15.66 2.50
CA TYR A 224 1.48 14.38 3.16
C TYR A 224 2.80 13.67 3.44
N ARG A 225 2.88 13.04 4.60
CA ARG A 225 3.87 12.02 4.95
C ARG A 225 3.13 10.84 5.52
N SER A 226 3.39 9.65 5.00
CA SER A 226 2.61 8.49 5.44
C SER A 226 3.38 7.21 5.24
N TYR A 227 2.99 6.21 6.01
CA TYR A 227 3.46 4.85 5.85
C TYR A 227 2.36 3.83 6.16
N TYR A 228 2.58 2.63 5.63
CA TYR A 228 1.85 1.41 5.92
C TYR A 228 2.87 0.30 6.22
N ALA A 229 2.62 -0.49 7.25
CA ALA A 229 3.40 -1.67 7.58
C ALA A 229 2.47 -2.82 7.95
N SER A 230 2.75 -4.00 7.44
CA SER A 230 2.08 -5.23 7.85
C SER A 230 3.08 -6.36 8.08
N GLY A 231 2.78 -7.23 9.01
CA GLY A 231 3.62 -8.37 9.34
C GLY A 231 2.94 -9.39 10.23
N LEU A 232 3.57 -10.54 10.37
CA LEU A 232 3.14 -11.59 11.30
C LEU A 232 3.96 -11.48 12.58
N SER A 233 3.27 -11.46 13.73
CA SER A 233 3.92 -11.47 15.03
C SER A 233 4.22 -12.89 15.46
N LYS A 234 5.42 -13.10 16.04
CA LYS A 234 5.79 -14.36 16.69
C LYS A 234 4.88 -14.72 17.88
N ASP A 235 4.22 -13.70 18.45
CA ASP A 235 3.33 -13.85 19.62
C ASP A 235 1.89 -14.21 19.20
N ILE A 236 1.58 -14.24 17.89
CA ILE A 236 0.28 -14.60 17.35
C ILE A 236 0.43 -15.91 16.55
N PRO A 237 0.01 -17.05 17.10
CA PRO A 237 0.09 -18.32 16.40
C PRO A 237 -0.78 -18.32 15.15
N MET A 238 -0.26 -18.94 14.08
CA MET A 238 -1.04 -19.31 12.90
C MET A 238 -1.59 -20.71 13.07
N GLU A 239 -2.57 -21.07 12.27
CA GLU A 239 -3.20 -22.40 12.31
C GLU A 239 -3.21 -23.02 10.92
N LEU A 240 -2.59 -24.20 10.81
CA LEU A 240 -2.68 -25.03 9.63
C LEU A 240 -3.81 -26.05 9.80
N THR A 241 -4.85 -25.95 9.00
CA THR A 241 -5.90 -26.95 8.89
C THR A 241 -5.61 -27.85 7.70
N LEU A 242 -5.32 -29.13 7.94
CA LEU A 242 -5.08 -30.13 6.91
C LEU A 242 -6.39 -30.62 6.29
N ASP A 243 -6.44 -30.79 4.98
CA ASP A 243 -7.60 -31.34 4.26
C ASP A 243 -7.81 -32.83 4.64
N GLN A 244 -6.70 -33.55 4.90
CA GLN A 244 -6.69 -34.95 5.36
C GLN A 244 -5.64 -35.14 6.46
N THR A 245 -5.87 -36.10 7.36
CA THR A 245 -4.87 -36.50 8.35
C THR A 245 -3.65 -37.13 7.68
N MET A 246 -2.48 -36.93 8.25
CA MET A 246 -1.27 -37.57 7.77
C MET A 246 -1.23 -39.02 8.20
N THR A 247 -1.27 -39.94 7.22
CA THR A 247 -1.19 -41.39 7.46
C THR A 247 0.21 -41.95 7.22
N SER A 248 1.07 -41.20 6.53
CA SER A 248 2.46 -41.59 6.24
C SER A 248 3.43 -40.90 7.20
N ALA A 249 4.43 -41.62 7.64
CA ALA A 249 5.59 -41.07 8.37
C ALA A 249 6.56 -40.30 7.47
N THR A 250 6.39 -40.34 6.15
CA THR A 250 7.26 -39.63 5.20
C THR A 250 6.99 -38.14 5.29
N PRO A 251 8.02 -37.30 5.51
CA PRO A 251 7.86 -35.86 5.54
C PRO A 251 7.33 -35.31 4.22
N VAL A 252 6.40 -34.36 4.30
CA VAL A 252 5.82 -33.65 3.16
C VAL A 252 6.35 -32.23 3.15
N GLN A 253 7.05 -31.86 2.09
CA GLN A 253 7.45 -30.47 1.87
C GLN A 253 6.23 -29.65 1.47
N TRP A 254 6.05 -28.51 2.13
CA TRP A 254 4.91 -27.64 1.92
C TRP A 254 5.31 -26.20 1.60
N LYS A 255 4.42 -25.49 0.95
CA LYS A 255 4.54 -24.06 0.69
C LYS A 255 3.18 -23.38 0.77
N ALA A 256 3.20 -22.11 1.16
CA ALA A 256 2.07 -21.21 1.13
C ALA A 256 2.52 -19.87 0.55
N SER A 257 1.67 -19.20 -0.21
CA SER A 257 2.01 -17.93 -0.86
C SER A 257 0.88 -16.93 -0.64
N LEU A 258 1.25 -15.73 -0.19
CA LEU A 258 0.37 -14.59 -0.07
C LEU A 258 0.62 -13.64 -1.25
N PRO A 259 -0.29 -13.53 -2.20
CA PRO A 259 -0.17 -12.55 -3.28
C PRO A 259 -0.29 -11.12 -2.75
N ILE A 260 0.52 -10.20 -3.28
CA ILE A 260 0.47 -8.79 -2.94
C ILE A 260 0.52 -7.99 -4.22
N ILE A 261 -0.53 -7.21 -4.48
CA ILE A 261 -0.63 -6.34 -5.65
C ILE A 261 -0.86 -4.91 -5.15
N ILE A 262 -0.07 -3.97 -5.65
CA ILE A 262 -0.22 -2.56 -5.31
C ILE A 262 -0.57 -1.80 -6.57
N SER A 263 -1.60 -0.98 -6.48
CA SER A 263 -2.03 -0.05 -7.52
C SER A 263 -2.30 1.33 -6.92
N TYR A 264 -2.46 2.33 -7.75
CA TYR A 264 -2.68 3.71 -7.31
C TYR A 264 -3.96 4.26 -7.93
N MET A 265 -4.75 4.98 -7.13
CA MET A 265 -6.09 5.43 -7.51
C MET A 265 -6.30 6.91 -7.18
#